data_bbcd5b7389ff476dc000d48feca69012
#
_entry.id   bbcd5b7389ff476dc000d48feca69012
#
_cell.length_a   1.000
_cell.length_b   1.000
_cell.length_c   1.000
_cell.angle_alpha   90.00
_cell.angle_beta   90.00
_cell.angle_gamma   90.00
#
_symmetry.space_group_name_H-M   'P 1'
#
loop_
_entity.id
_entity.type
_entity.pdbx_description
1 polymer ?
#
loop_
_entity_poly.entity_id
_entity_poly.type
_entity_poly.pdbx_seq_one_letter_code
_entity_poly.pdbx_strand_id
1 'polypeptide(L)'
;KPRDERIGWNHAMRRLRLKLIVNNRRFCILAKAGARPNLASQLLGLAIRELPAIWKAKWGYVPLLAETFCDIERVAGTCYRAAGWEEVGKTKGFTRSRHTRDFYIPNGRPKVLYMKPLRKDAWDLIVSNDLPRECECAAHSNADAVLPFSGSQVESLAWELCRVKDPRGRNRSVGIGPILTLYTMGVAAGAKDLKAVHDFARRLKNWQLKELGCPRRKDMFGDPVEGEYVCPSYNAFYHLLTHKDKAGRHDFDVADYAAHLSKWMTAQAGRLPRHLAVDGKFVKEATGLVSVVDVESGDVLAVSPASKKEGLRGRCELPIVQKTLASMDLSDAVVSADALSCQHVTAQTVLEQGGDYVLQVKSNQPRLAEQCETLCRIRPVGDAFKKKN
;
A
#
# COMPACT_ATOMS: atom_id res chain seq x y z
N LYS A 1 11.98 -17.86 -17.50
CA LYS A 1 10.51 -17.82 -17.55
C LYS A 1 10.09 -17.59 -18.99
N PRO A 2 8.96 -18.16 -19.48
CA PRO A 2 8.54 -18.01 -20.89
C PRO A 2 8.58 -16.56 -21.38
N ARG A 3 8.12 -15.60 -20.57
CA ARG A 3 8.23 -14.18 -20.88
C ARG A 3 9.67 -13.75 -21.12
N ASP A 4 10.58 -14.12 -20.23
CA ASP A 4 11.97 -13.67 -20.28
C ASP A 4 12.69 -14.27 -21.50
N GLU A 5 12.34 -15.50 -21.86
CA GLU A 5 12.81 -16.19 -23.07
C GLU A 5 12.26 -15.55 -24.35
N ARG A 6 10.94 -15.21 -24.36
CA ARG A 6 10.30 -14.52 -25.50
C ARG A 6 10.88 -13.11 -25.75
N ILE A 7 11.18 -12.36 -24.68
CA ILE A 7 11.74 -11.03 -24.80
C ILE A 7 13.23 -11.07 -25.14
N GLY A 8 13.95 -12.10 -24.70
CA GLY A 8 15.39 -12.24 -24.96
C GLY A 8 16.28 -11.31 -24.12
N TRP A 9 15.75 -10.71 -23.06
CA TRP A 9 16.53 -9.81 -22.21
C TRP A 9 17.43 -10.54 -21.20
N ASN A 10 18.54 -9.90 -20.87
CA ASN A 10 19.40 -10.35 -19.77
C ASN A 10 18.82 -9.96 -18.40
N HIS A 11 19.44 -10.44 -17.32
CA HIS A 11 18.97 -10.20 -15.97
C HIS A 11 19.00 -8.70 -15.57
N ALA A 12 19.97 -7.94 -16.03
CA ALA A 12 20.10 -6.51 -15.75
C ALA A 12 18.98 -5.73 -16.45
N MET A 13 18.78 -5.98 -17.75
CA MET A 13 17.72 -5.37 -18.55
C MET A 13 16.32 -5.70 -17.98
N ARG A 14 16.10 -6.96 -17.59
CA ARG A 14 14.86 -7.37 -16.94
C ARG A 14 14.57 -6.56 -15.66
N ARG A 15 15.55 -6.32 -14.81
CA ARG A 15 15.36 -5.53 -13.58
C ARG A 15 14.94 -4.09 -13.90
N LEU A 16 15.52 -3.48 -14.92
CA LEU A 16 15.21 -2.12 -15.34
C LEU A 16 13.83 -2.01 -16.01
N ARG A 17 13.44 -3.00 -16.81
CA ARG A 17 12.31 -2.91 -17.76
C ARG A 17 11.05 -3.65 -17.32
N LEU A 18 11.09 -4.40 -16.21
CA LEU A 18 9.94 -5.18 -15.74
C LEU A 18 8.69 -4.30 -15.47
N LYS A 19 8.88 -3.06 -15.08
CA LYS A 19 7.80 -2.10 -14.83
C LYS A 19 7.05 -1.68 -16.11
N LEU A 20 7.67 -1.84 -17.28
CA LEU A 20 7.04 -1.57 -18.57
C LEU A 20 6.09 -2.68 -19.02
N ILE A 21 5.93 -3.74 -18.21
CA ILE A 21 4.99 -4.83 -18.44
C ILE A 21 3.88 -4.80 -17.39
N VAL A 22 2.66 -4.61 -17.84
CA VAL A 22 1.46 -4.55 -16.98
C VAL A 22 0.81 -5.92 -16.92
N ASN A 23 0.48 -6.39 -15.72
CA ASN A 23 -0.14 -7.69 -15.54
C ASN A 23 -1.66 -7.56 -15.32
N ASN A 24 -2.44 -8.14 -16.24
CA ASN A 24 -3.87 -8.34 -16.06
C ASN A 24 -4.12 -9.52 -15.11
N ARG A 25 -4.24 -9.23 -13.83
CA ARG A 25 -4.38 -10.25 -12.77
C ARG A 25 -5.80 -10.74 -12.55
N ARG A 26 -6.80 -9.96 -12.92
CA ARG A 26 -8.21 -10.25 -12.68
C ARG A 26 -9.03 -9.79 -13.87
N PHE A 27 -9.69 -10.72 -14.48
CA PHE A 27 -10.65 -10.48 -15.54
C PHE A 27 -11.87 -11.39 -15.30
N CYS A 28 -13.02 -10.79 -15.06
CA CYS A 28 -14.25 -11.52 -14.76
C CYS A 28 -15.41 -10.86 -15.51
N ILE A 29 -16.20 -11.67 -16.18
CA ILE A 29 -17.43 -11.26 -16.85
C ILE A 29 -18.61 -11.81 -16.05
N LEU A 30 -19.47 -10.92 -15.58
CA LEU A 30 -20.64 -11.28 -14.77
C LEU A 30 -21.86 -11.68 -15.63
N ALA A 31 -21.84 -11.37 -16.93
CA ALA A 31 -22.89 -11.77 -17.84
C ALA A 31 -22.87 -13.31 -18.04
N LYS A 32 -24.05 -13.92 -18.17
CA LYS A 32 -24.18 -15.34 -18.49
C LYS A 32 -23.43 -15.67 -19.78
N ALA A 33 -22.79 -16.84 -19.82
CA ALA A 33 -22.11 -17.34 -21.03
C ALA A 33 -23.10 -17.33 -22.22
N GLY A 34 -22.65 -16.77 -23.35
CA GLY A 34 -23.48 -16.66 -24.56
C GLY A 34 -24.46 -15.49 -24.61
N ALA A 35 -24.70 -14.76 -23.52
CA ALA A 35 -25.64 -13.63 -23.50
C ALA A 35 -25.24 -12.46 -24.44
N ARG A 36 -23.92 -12.27 -24.62
CA ARG A 36 -23.35 -11.30 -25.56
C ARG A 36 -22.15 -11.91 -26.26
N PRO A 37 -22.25 -12.23 -27.57
CA PRO A 37 -21.13 -12.77 -28.34
C PRO A 37 -19.92 -11.82 -28.29
N ASN A 38 -18.73 -12.40 -28.14
CA ASN A 38 -17.44 -11.70 -28.15
C ASN A 38 -17.25 -10.60 -27.09
N LEU A 39 -18.13 -10.50 -26.09
CA LEU A 39 -18.05 -9.46 -25.05
C LEU A 39 -16.66 -9.44 -24.38
N ALA A 40 -16.11 -10.61 -24.05
CA ALA A 40 -14.82 -10.74 -23.39
C ALA A 40 -13.67 -10.16 -24.21
N SER A 41 -13.59 -10.52 -25.49
CA SER A 41 -12.53 -10.02 -26.40
C SER A 41 -12.71 -8.54 -26.72
N GLN A 42 -13.96 -8.06 -26.84
CA GLN A 42 -14.25 -6.64 -27.03
C GLN A 42 -13.80 -5.80 -25.83
N LEU A 43 -14.10 -6.23 -24.59
CA LEU A 43 -13.67 -5.55 -23.37
C LEU A 43 -12.14 -5.59 -23.21
N LEU A 44 -11.47 -6.70 -23.54
CA LEU A 44 -10.01 -6.76 -23.54
C LEU A 44 -9.42 -5.81 -24.58
N GLY A 45 -9.99 -5.74 -25.79
CA GLY A 45 -9.55 -4.82 -26.84
C GLY A 45 -9.71 -3.35 -26.42
N LEU A 46 -10.83 -2.98 -25.78
CA LEU A 46 -11.06 -1.64 -25.24
C LEU A 46 -10.03 -1.32 -24.13
N ALA A 47 -9.89 -2.25 -23.17
CA ALA A 47 -8.95 -2.06 -22.05
C ALA A 47 -7.50 -1.84 -22.54
N ILE A 48 -7.05 -2.60 -23.54
CA ILE A 48 -5.70 -2.46 -24.11
C ILE A 48 -5.52 -1.11 -24.80
N ARG A 49 -6.55 -0.61 -25.49
CA ARG A 49 -6.49 0.68 -26.16
C ARG A 49 -6.38 1.84 -25.18
N GLU A 50 -7.16 1.81 -24.12
CA GLU A 50 -7.19 2.89 -23.11
C GLU A 50 -6.04 2.81 -22.10
N LEU A 51 -5.47 1.64 -21.90
CA LEU A 51 -4.46 1.36 -20.86
C LEU A 51 -3.26 2.31 -20.89
N PRO A 52 -2.62 2.61 -22.04
CA PRO A 52 -1.46 3.49 -22.08
C PRO A 52 -1.76 4.91 -21.55
N ALA A 53 -2.89 5.49 -21.93
CA ALA A 53 -3.29 6.83 -21.52
C ALA A 53 -3.64 6.87 -20.02
N ILE A 54 -4.46 5.92 -19.56
CA ILE A 54 -4.85 5.80 -18.14
C ILE A 54 -3.63 5.54 -17.26
N TRP A 55 -2.70 4.69 -17.73
CA TRP A 55 -1.49 4.35 -16.99
C TRP A 55 -0.55 5.56 -16.88
N LYS A 56 -0.38 6.30 -17.98
CA LYS A 56 0.41 7.54 -17.99
C LYS A 56 -0.16 8.60 -17.05
N ALA A 57 -1.47 8.80 -17.07
CA ALA A 57 -2.13 9.75 -16.19
C ALA A 57 -1.95 9.39 -14.71
N LYS A 58 -2.00 8.09 -14.38
CA LYS A 58 -1.93 7.63 -12.99
C LYS A 58 -0.50 7.45 -12.48
N TRP A 59 0.43 6.99 -13.33
CA TRP A 59 1.77 6.54 -12.92
C TRP A 59 2.92 7.32 -13.55
N GLY A 60 2.62 8.27 -14.44
CA GLY A 60 3.59 9.17 -15.06
C GLY A 60 4.42 8.57 -16.21
N TYR A 61 4.16 7.31 -16.62
CA TYR A 61 4.87 6.66 -17.71
C TYR A 61 3.97 5.75 -18.54
N VAL A 62 4.42 5.41 -19.76
CA VAL A 62 3.68 4.53 -20.68
C VAL A 62 4.27 3.12 -20.64
N PRO A 63 3.48 2.07 -20.35
CA PRO A 63 3.92 0.69 -20.43
C PRO A 63 4.02 0.23 -21.90
N LEU A 64 4.89 -0.75 -22.16
CA LEU A 64 5.12 -1.30 -23.51
C LEU A 64 4.31 -2.58 -23.78
N LEU A 65 4.17 -3.44 -22.76
CA LEU A 65 3.55 -4.75 -22.91
C LEU A 65 2.49 -4.97 -21.81
N ALA A 66 1.48 -5.75 -22.15
CA ALA A 66 0.57 -6.34 -21.18
C ALA A 66 0.78 -7.86 -21.12
N GLU A 67 0.67 -8.46 -19.94
CA GLU A 67 0.73 -9.91 -19.72
C GLU A 67 -0.45 -10.42 -18.91
N THR A 68 -0.81 -11.69 -19.09
CA THR A 68 -1.79 -12.37 -18.25
C THR A 68 -1.46 -13.86 -18.13
N PHE A 69 -1.85 -14.47 -17.00
CA PHE A 69 -1.66 -15.89 -16.72
C PHE A 69 -3.02 -16.58 -16.68
N CYS A 70 -3.33 -17.34 -17.73
CA CYS A 70 -4.58 -18.05 -17.90
C CYS A 70 -4.47 -19.48 -17.35
N ASP A 71 -5.39 -19.84 -16.45
CA ASP A 71 -5.55 -21.22 -15.97
C ASP A 71 -6.42 -21.99 -16.97
N ILE A 72 -5.77 -22.76 -17.83
CA ILE A 72 -6.45 -23.48 -18.93
C ILE A 72 -7.33 -24.63 -18.46
N GLU A 73 -7.19 -25.11 -17.22
CA GLU A 73 -8.11 -26.08 -16.65
C GLU A 73 -9.48 -25.48 -16.38
N ARG A 74 -9.53 -24.15 -16.15
CA ARG A 74 -10.77 -23.42 -15.84
C ARG A 74 -11.36 -22.68 -17.04
N VAL A 75 -10.50 -22.10 -17.89
CA VAL A 75 -10.92 -21.26 -19.01
C VAL A 75 -10.00 -21.49 -20.21
N ALA A 76 -10.57 -21.71 -21.40
CA ALA A 76 -9.83 -22.03 -22.61
C ALA A 76 -8.94 -20.89 -23.16
N GLY A 77 -8.98 -19.68 -22.59
CA GLY A 77 -8.19 -18.53 -23.03
C GLY A 77 -8.56 -17.97 -24.41
N THR A 78 -9.68 -18.41 -24.99
CA THR A 78 -10.14 -18.01 -26.35
C THR A 78 -10.32 -16.51 -26.49
N CYS A 79 -10.78 -15.83 -25.44
CA CYS A 79 -10.97 -14.37 -25.44
C CYS A 79 -9.64 -13.61 -25.61
N TYR A 80 -8.54 -14.11 -25.07
CA TYR A 80 -7.21 -13.51 -25.25
C TYR A 80 -6.73 -13.67 -26.68
N ARG A 81 -6.83 -14.90 -27.26
CA ARG A 81 -6.49 -15.13 -28.66
C ARG A 81 -7.34 -14.28 -29.61
N ALA A 82 -8.67 -14.22 -29.37
CA ALA A 82 -9.59 -13.39 -30.15
C ALA A 82 -9.31 -11.88 -30.02
N ALA A 83 -8.75 -11.41 -28.88
CA ALA A 83 -8.30 -10.04 -28.69
C ALA A 83 -6.85 -9.82 -29.22
N GLY A 84 -6.26 -10.80 -29.92
CA GLY A 84 -4.94 -10.72 -30.52
C GLY A 84 -3.78 -10.73 -29.53
N TRP A 85 -3.95 -11.42 -28.40
CA TRP A 85 -2.84 -11.71 -27.48
C TRP A 85 -2.06 -12.92 -27.97
N GLU A 86 -0.73 -12.83 -27.89
CA GLU A 86 0.20 -13.90 -28.26
C GLU A 86 0.33 -14.89 -27.10
N GLU A 87 0.22 -16.19 -27.39
CA GLU A 87 0.55 -17.24 -26.44
C GLU A 87 2.07 -17.43 -26.41
N VAL A 88 2.67 -17.12 -25.27
CA VAL A 88 4.14 -17.08 -25.11
C VAL A 88 4.68 -18.39 -24.55
N GLY A 89 3.89 -19.12 -23.77
CA GLY A 89 4.28 -20.41 -23.22
C GLY A 89 3.61 -20.71 -21.87
N LYS A 90 4.03 -21.79 -21.22
CA LYS A 90 3.44 -22.28 -19.98
C LYS A 90 4.36 -22.05 -18.78
N THR A 91 3.79 -21.68 -17.65
CA THR A 91 4.50 -21.61 -16.37
C THR A 91 4.80 -23.00 -15.82
N LYS A 92 5.78 -23.12 -14.92
CA LYS A 92 6.16 -24.39 -14.29
C LYS A 92 5.15 -24.90 -13.23
N GLY A 93 4.01 -24.20 -12.99
CA GLY A 93 3.02 -24.63 -12.01
C GLY A 93 3.52 -24.52 -10.56
N PHE A 94 4.00 -23.35 -10.18
CA PHE A 94 4.39 -23.06 -8.80
C PHE A 94 3.42 -22.08 -8.15
N THR A 95 3.17 -22.28 -6.85
CA THR A 95 2.48 -21.31 -6.00
C THR A 95 3.42 -20.79 -4.92
N ARG A 96 3.18 -19.57 -4.45
CA ARG A 96 3.95 -19.01 -3.34
C ARG A 96 3.52 -19.66 -2.05
N SER A 97 4.44 -20.32 -1.37
CA SER A 97 4.21 -20.84 -0.03
C SER A 97 4.16 -19.68 0.98
N ARG A 98 3.23 -19.77 1.91
CA ARG A 98 3.14 -18.85 3.07
C ARG A 98 3.64 -19.50 4.36
N HIS A 99 3.88 -20.80 4.36
CA HIS A 99 4.09 -21.61 5.56
C HIS A 99 5.40 -22.40 5.58
N THR A 100 6.17 -22.41 4.50
CA THR A 100 7.44 -23.13 4.42
C THR A 100 8.61 -22.20 4.10
N ARG A 101 9.85 -22.63 4.41
CA ARG A 101 11.09 -21.92 4.03
C ARG A 101 11.20 -21.74 2.51
N ASP A 102 10.62 -22.64 1.73
CA ASP A 102 10.59 -22.56 0.27
C ASP A 102 9.53 -21.56 -0.17
N PHE A 103 9.97 -20.46 -0.77
CA PHE A 103 9.08 -19.40 -1.27
C PHE A 103 8.11 -19.89 -2.35
N TYR A 104 8.45 -20.97 -3.08
CA TYR A 104 7.66 -21.51 -4.16
C TYR A 104 7.54 -23.03 -4.05
N ILE A 105 6.32 -23.53 -4.02
CA ILE A 105 5.99 -24.96 -4.00
C ILE A 105 5.36 -25.34 -5.33
N PRO A 106 5.75 -26.49 -5.93
CA PRO A 106 5.04 -27.02 -7.11
C PRO A 106 3.55 -27.23 -6.77
N ASN A 107 2.66 -26.75 -7.61
CA ASN A 107 1.22 -26.95 -7.46
C ASN A 107 0.60 -27.80 -8.57
N GLY A 108 1.42 -28.29 -9.51
CA GLY A 108 0.99 -29.11 -10.61
C GLY A 108 0.06 -28.43 -11.63
N ARG A 109 -0.17 -27.12 -11.50
CA ARG A 109 -1.12 -26.36 -12.34
C ARG A 109 -0.39 -25.30 -13.16
N PRO A 110 0.21 -25.66 -14.31
CA PRO A 110 0.81 -24.70 -15.21
C PRO A 110 -0.25 -23.76 -15.79
N LYS A 111 0.08 -22.49 -15.90
CA LYS A 111 -0.77 -21.48 -16.54
C LYS A 111 -0.17 -21.09 -17.87
N VAL A 112 -1.02 -20.85 -18.86
CA VAL A 112 -0.61 -20.27 -20.14
C VAL A 112 -0.38 -18.78 -19.95
N LEU A 113 0.77 -18.31 -20.41
CA LEU A 113 1.11 -16.90 -20.46
C LEU A 113 0.72 -16.33 -21.81
N TYR A 114 -0.15 -15.33 -21.78
CA TYR A 114 -0.46 -14.50 -22.94
C TYR A 114 0.18 -13.13 -22.76
N MET A 115 0.71 -12.57 -23.86
CA MET A 115 1.25 -11.22 -23.91
C MET A 115 0.66 -10.42 -25.06
N LYS A 116 0.57 -9.10 -24.87
CA LYS A 116 0.06 -8.16 -25.87
C LYS A 116 0.93 -6.93 -25.91
N PRO A 117 1.47 -6.53 -27.10
CA PRO A 117 2.11 -5.24 -27.27
C PRO A 117 1.07 -4.12 -27.19
N LEU A 118 1.41 -3.05 -26.49
CA LEU A 118 0.58 -1.85 -26.34
C LEU A 118 0.88 -0.79 -27.40
N ARG A 119 1.95 -0.99 -28.16
CA ARG A 119 2.36 -0.22 -29.34
C ARG A 119 3.08 -1.13 -30.33
N LYS A 120 3.17 -0.74 -31.59
CA LYS A 120 3.70 -1.58 -32.67
C LYS A 120 5.16 -2.01 -32.47
N ASP A 121 5.98 -1.12 -31.94
CA ASP A 121 7.42 -1.29 -31.70
C ASP A 121 7.76 -1.75 -30.26
N ALA A 122 6.77 -2.21 -29.49
CA ALA A 122 6.93 -2.55 -28.08
C ALA A 122 7.97 -3.65 -27.83
N TRP A 123 8.03 -4.64 -28.73
CA TRP A 123 8.99 -5.75 -28.62
C TRP A 123 10.43 -5.32 -28.85
N ASP A 124 10.66 -4.36 -29.76
CA ASP A 124 11.98 -3.81 -30.04
C ASP A 124 12.42 -2.87 -28.93
N LEU A 125 11.51 -2.03 -28.47
CA LEU A 125 11.79 -1.06 -27.40
C LEU A 125 12.08 -1.72 -26.05
N ILE A 126 11.44 -2.85 -25.73
CA ILE A 126 11.65 -3.50 -24.43
C ILE A 126 13.08 -4.04 -24.27
N VAL A 127 13.81 -4.26 -25.34
CA VAL A 127 15.20 -4.72 -25.36
C VAL A 127 16.18 -3.65 -25.84
N SER A 128 15.71 -2.53 -26.39
CA SER A 128 16.55 -1.41 -26.84
C SER A 128 17.27 -0.73 -25.69
N ASN A 129 18.45 -0.19 -25.93
CA ASN A 129 19.15 0.65 -24.96
C ASN A 129 18.46 2.02 -24.80
N ASP A 130 17.87 2.51 -25.88
CA ASP A 130 17.16 3.79 -25.91
C ASP A 130 15.66 3.60 -25.80
N LEU A 131 15.03 4.26 -24.83
CA LEU A 131 13.60 4.28 -24.65
C LEU A 131 13.00 5.64 -25.02
N PRO A 132 11.78 5.69 -25.55
CA PRO A 132 11.05 6.94 -25.64
C PRO A 132 10.93 7.60 -24.27
N ARG A 133 11.08 8.93 -24.23
CA ARG A 133 11.04 9.72 -22.98
C ARG A 133 9.83 9.40 -22.10
N GLU A 134 8.69 9.08 -22.70
CA GLU A 134 7.47 8.69 -21.98
C GLU A 134 7.57 7.35 -21.26
N CYS A 135 8.52 6.47 -21.65
CA CYS A 135 8.81 5.19 -21.03
C CYS A 135 10.01 5.24 -20.08
N GLU A 136 10.85 6.27 -20.17
CA GLU A 136 12.11 6.40 -19.41
C GLU A 136 11.89 6.47 -17.91
N CYS A 137 10.85 7.15 -17.44
CA CYS A 137 10.53 7.26 -16.02
C CYS A 137 10.40 5.90 -15.33
N ALA A 138 9.88 4.88 -16.02
CA ALA A 138 9.80 3.53 -15.48
C ALA A 138 11.15 2.80 -15.53
N ALA A 139 11.97 3.05 -16.54
CA ALA A 139 13.29 2.46 -16.69
C ALA A 139 14.27 3.05 -15.67
N HIS A 140 14.25 4.36 -15.52
CA HIS A 140 15.15 5.10 -14.63
C HIS A 140 14.68 5.18 -13.19
N SER A 141 13.46 4.75 -12.87
CA SER A 141 12.96 4.71 -11.48
C SER A 141 13.77 3.79 -10.54
N ASN A 142 14.73 3.03 -11.09
CA ASN A 142 15.73 2.30 -10.31
C ASN A 142 17.07 3.06 -10.18
N ALA A 143 17.31 4.12 -10.96
CA ALA A 143 18.53 4.92 -10.87
C ALA A 143 18.39 6.06 -9.86
N ASP A 144 17.26 6.78 -9.90
CA ASP A 144 16.94 7.84 -8.93
C ASP A 144 15.72 7.41 -8.10
N ALA A 145 15.82 7.55 -6.80
CA ALA A 145 14.65 7.37 -5.95
C ALA A 145 13.67 8.52 -6.24
N VAL A 146 12.54 8.19 -6.83
CA VAL A 146 11.42 9.13 -6.91
C VAL A 146 10.88 9.28 -5.49
N LEU A 147 10.98 10.47 -4.94
CA LEU A 147 10.44 10.75 -3.61
C LEU A 147 8.90 10.63 -3.67
N PRO A 148 8.29 9.86 -2.79
CA PRO A 148 6.84 9.72 -2.74
C PRO A 148 6.14 10.98 -2.22
N PHE A 149 6.91 11.92 -1.64
CA PHE A 149 6.46 13.15 -1.00
C PHE A 149 7.20 14.36 -1.56
N SER A 150 6.59 15.54 -1.50
CA SER A 150 7.24 16.82 -1.80
C SER A 150 8.35 17.14 -0.79
N GLY A 151 9.25 18.08 -1.09
CA GLY A 151 10.32 18.48 -0.20
C GLY A 151 9.81 18.96 1.17
N SER A 152 8.75 19.79 1.20
CA SER A 152 8.13 20.27 2.43
C SER A 152 7.47 19.16 3.24
N GLN A 153 6.87 18.18 2.56
CA GLN A 153 6.29 17.00 3.22
C GLN A 153 7.38 16.11 3.83
N VAL A 154 8.50 15.94 3.15
CA VAL A 154 9.64 15.16 3.67
C VAL A 154 10.23 15.83 4.91
N GLU A 155 10.42 17.16 4.87
CA GLU A 155 10.94 17.93 6.00
C GLU A 155 10.02 17.85 7.22
N SER A 156 8.72 18.07 7.03
CA SER A 156 7.72 17.96 8.11
C SER A 156 7.61 16.54 8.68
N LEU A 157 7.73 15.51 7.83
CA LEU A 157 7.76 14.12 8.26
C LEU A 157 9.01 13.82 9.09
N ALA A 158 10.17 14.27 8.64
CA ALA A 158 11.43 14.09 9.36
C ALA A 158 11.39 14.76 10.73
N TRP A 159 10.83 15.98 10.81
CA TRP A 159 10.66 16.71 12.04
C TRP A 159 9.70 16.02 13.03
N GLU A 160 8.61 15.45 12.54
CA GLU A 160 7.66 14.72 13.39
C GLU A 160 8.26 13.38 13.86
N LEU A 161 8.93 12.63 12.99
CA LEU A 161 9.48 11.32 13.32
C LEU A 161 10.74 11.36 14.19
N CYS A 162 11.44 12.50 14.30
CA CYS A 162 12.55 12.62 15.24
C CYS A 162 12.10 12.66 16.71
N ARG A 163 10.82 12.83 16.98
CA ARG A 163 10.21 12.84 18.32
C ARG A 163 9.86 11.46 18.83
N VAL A 164 9.81 10.46 17.95
CA VAL A 164 9.59 9.06 18.34
C VAL A 164 10.68 8.62 19.31
N LYS A 165 10.29 7.92 20.36
CA LYS A 165 11.22 7.44 21.37
C LYS A 165 12.20 6.43 20.79
N ASP A 166 13.49 6.75 20.85
CA ASP A 166 14.55 5.85 20.38
C ASP A 166 14.93 4.85 21.47
N PRO A 167 14.66 3.55 21.30
CA PRO A 167 15.00 2.54 22.30
C PRO A 167 16.50 2.26 22.39
N ARG A 168 17.28 2.64 21.37
CA ARG A 168 18.70 2.38 21.28
C ARG A 168 19.49 3.29 22.22
N GLY A 169 20.60 2.79 22.76
CA GLY A 169 21.51 3.53 23.62
C GLY A 169 22.15 4.76 22.96
N ARG A 170 22.88 5.56 23.77
CA ARG A 170 23.52 6.82 23.31
C ARG A 170 24.59 6.63 22.23
N ASN A 171 25.23 5.46 22.14
CA ASN A 171 26.29 5.16 21.15
C ASN A 171 25.77 4.83 19.74
N ARG A 172 24.73 5.53 19.30
CA ARG A 172 24.16 5.37 17.95
C ARG A 172 24.83 6.33 16.96
N SER A 173 25.17 5.83 15.78
CA SER A 173 25.76 6.62 14.70
C SER A 173 24.72 7.47 13.93
N VAL A 174 23.44 7.10 14.01
CA VAL A 174 22.33 7.76 13.30
C VAL A 174 21.13 7.89 14.23
N GLY A 175 20.53 9.07 14.28
CA GLY A 175 19.30 9.32 15.02
C GLY A 175 18.11 8.52 14.48
N ILE A 176 17.05 8.45 15.26
CA ILE A 176 15.82 7.72 14.89
C ILE A 176 15.09 8.39 13.71
N GLY A 177 15.02 9.72 13.69
CA GLY A 177 14.29 10.49 12.66
C GLY A 177 14.70 10.13 11.25
N PRO A 178 15.99 10.25 10.84
CA PRO A 178 16.46 9.85 9.52
C PRO A 178 16.10 8.40 9.14
N ILE A 179 16.22 7.46 10.07
CA ILE A 179 15.92 6.04 9.82
C ILE A 179 14.43 5.85 9.56
N LEU A 180 13.57 6.39 10.42
CA LEU A 180 12.12 6.25 10.29
C LEU A 180 11.58 6.99 9.07
N THR A 181 12.10 8.18 8.76
CA THR A 181 11.71 8.93 7.55
C THR A 181 12.08 8.16 6.29
N LEU A 182 13.30 7.66 6.19
CA LEU A 182 13.74 6.82 5.07
C LEU A 182 12.93 5.52 4.97
N TYR A 183 12.59 4.92 6.11
CA TYR A 183 11.75 3.73 6.17
C TYR A 183 10.34 4.03 5.62
N THR A 184 9.68 5.07 6.12
CA THR A 184 8.35 5.51 5.69
C THR A 184 8.32 5.82 4.20
N MET A 185 9.30 6.60 3.72
CA MET A 185 9.44 6.95 2.30
C MET A 185 9.66 5.72 1.42
N GLY A 186 10.52 4.80 1.85
CA GLY A 186 10.78 3.56 1.12
C GLY A 186 9.55 2.68 0.99
N VAL A 187 8.76 2.56 2.07
CA VAL A 187 7.48 1.83 2.07
C VAL A 187 6.45 2.53 1.17
N ALA A 188 6.31 3.85 1.26
CA ALA A 188 5.43 4.63 0.40
C ALA A 188 5.83 4.54 -1.09
N ALA A 189 7.14 4.44 -1.38
CA ALA A 189 7.67 4.18 -2.72
C ALA A 189 7.48 2.71 -3.18
N GLY A 190 6.84 1.87 -2.37
CA GLY A 190 6.49 0.48 -2.73
C GLY A 190 7.51 -0.57 -2.32
N ALA A 191 8.46 -0.26 -1.43
CA ALA A 191 9.37 -1.26 -0.85
C ALA A 191 8.57 -2.31 -0.06
N LYS A 192 8.90 -3.59 -0.25
CA LYS A 192 8.14 -4.71 0.34
C LYS A 192 8.86 -5.38 1.51
N ASP A 193 10.10 -5.04 1.70
CA ASP A 193 10.96 -5.55 2.77
C ASP A 193 12.05 -4.53 3.11
N LEU A 194 12.74 -4.75 4.22
CA LEU A 194 13.76 -3.84 4.72
C LEU A 194 14.95 -3.67 3.76
N LYS A 195 15.26 -4.71 2.98
CA LYS A 195 16.30 -4.61 1.96
C LYS A 195 15.92 -3.66 0.86
N ALA A 196 14.66 -3.73 0.39
CA ALA A 196 14.14 -2.81 -0.62
C ALA A 196 14.08 -1.36 -0.10
N VAL A 197 13.75 -1.14 1.18
CA VAL A 197 13.83 0.17 1.85
C VAL A 197 15.27 0.69 1.82
N HIS A 198 16.23 -0.11 2.23
CA HIS A 198 17.65 0.28 2.23
C HIS A 198 18.17 0.54 0.80
N ASP A 199 17.76 -0.28 -0.18
CA ASP A 199 18.10 -0.07 -1.60
C ASP A 199 17.48 1.22 -2.15
N PHE A 200 16.27 1.59 -1.70
CA PHE A 200 15.67 2.90 -1.98
C PHE A 200 16.50 4.03 -1.38
N ALA A 201 16.82 3.96 -0.09
CA ALA A 201 17.56 4.99 0.63
C ALA A 201 18.97 5.23 0.03
N ARG A 202 19.67 4.18 -0.43
CA ARG A 202 20.97 4.27 -1.09
C ARG A 202 20.96 4.98 -2.45
N ARG A 203 19.80 5.16 -3.06
CA ARG A 203 19.64 5.85 -4.35
C ARG A 203 19.31 7.32 -4.20
N LEU A 204 19.13 7.79 -2.97
CA LEU A 204 18.95 9.21 -2.69
C LEU A 204 20.24 9.99 -2.98
N LYS A 205 20.07 11.19 -3.47
CA LYS A 205 21.18 12.13 -3.76
C LYS A 205 21.74 12.68 -2.46
N ASN A 206 22.98 13.10 -2.50
CA ASN A 206 23.70 13.61 -1.33
C ASN A 206 22.97 14.77 -0.63
N TRP A 207 22.40 15.70 -1.40
CA TRP A 207 21.62 16.80 -0.84
C TRP A 207 20.33 16.34 -0.13
N GLN A 208 19.67 15.28 -0.65
CA GLN A 208 18.49 14.69 0.00
C GLN A 208 18.85 14.03 1.33
N LEU A 209 19.99 13.34 1.37
CA LEU A 209 20.49 12.74 2.61
C LEU A 209 20.85 13.81 3.64
N LYS A 210 21.36 14.97 3.19
CA LYS A 210 21.61 16.12 4.06
C LYS A 210 20.33 16.63 4.70
N GLU A 211 19.31 16.93 3.90
CA GLU A 211 18.02 17.44 4.37
C GLU A 211 17.32 16.48 5.35
N LEU A 212 17.52 15.18 5.16
CA LEU A 212 17.01 14.13 6.06
C LEU A 212 17.83 13.96 7.33
N GLY A 213 18.87 14.76 7.54
CA GLY A 213 19.72 14.65 8.72
C GLY A 213 20.54 13.37 8.78
N CYS A 214 20.84 12.76 7.62
CA CYS A 214 21.70 11.60 7.56
C CYS A 214 23.13 11.92 8.01
N PRO A 215 23.91 10.92 8.48
CA PRO A 215 25.26 11.17 8.96
C PRO A 215 26.20 11.60 7.85
N ARG A 216 27.20 12.42 8.19
CA ARG A 216 28.28 12.74 7.30
C ARG A 216 29.15 11.50 7.06
N ARG A 217 29.69 11.39 5.84
CA ARG A 217 30.71 10.39 5.52
C ARG A 217 31.93 10.64 6.39
N LYS A 218 32.55 9.58 6.87
CA LYS A 218 33.82 9.66 7.59
C LYS A 218 34.94 9.28 6.64
N ASP A 219 36.06 9.97 6.77
CA ASP A 219 37.32 9.62 6.08
C ASP A 219 37.98 8.39 6.73
N MET A 220 39.19 8.04 6.28
CA MET A 220 39.95 6.93 6.79
C MET A 220 40.46 7.11 8.24
N PHE A 221 40.44 8.36 8.75
CA PHE A 221 40.82 8.69 10.12
C PHE A 221 39.60 8.77 11.05
N GLY A 222 38.41 8.69 10.51
CA GLY A 222 37.15 8.77 11.25
C GLY A 222 36.54 10.16 11.32
N ASP A 223 37.14 11.15 10.65
CA ASP A 223 36.69 12.52 10.63
C ASP A 223 35.57 12.76 9.60
N PRO A 224 34.59 13.63 9.93
CA PRO A 224 33.47 13.91 9.03
C PRO A 224 33.94 14.67 7.78
N VAL A 225 33.74 14.11 6.59
CA VAL A 225 34.00 14.78 5.33
C VAL A 225 32.95 15.88 5.09
N GLU A 226 33.41 17.09 4.82
CA GLU A 226 32.51 18.21 4.59
C GLU A 226 31.69 18.02 3.31
N GLY A 227 30.37 18.32 3.41
CA GLY A 227 29.46 18.24 2.27
C GLY A 227 29.08 16.83 1.82
N GLU A 228 29.65 15.76 2.38
CA GLU A 228 29.33 14.37 2.03
C GLU A 228 28.48 13.70 3.09
N TYR A 229 27.30 13.20 2.67
CA TYR A 229 26.34 12.50 3.52
C TYR A 229 26.17 11.06 3.06
N VAL A 230 25.90 10.17 4.00
CA VAL A 230 25.75 8.72 3.70
C VAL A 230 24.41 8.19 4.20
N CYS A 231 23.83 7.31 3.40
CA CYS A 231 22.69 6.51 3.80
C CYS A 231 23.04 5.69 5.05
N PRO A 232 22.16 5.64 6.07
CA PRO A 232 22.31 4.72 7.18
C PRO A 232 22.52 3.28 6.68
N SER A 233 23.38 2.51 7.35
CA SER A 233 23.63 1.13 6.98
C SER A 233 22.35 0.27 7.15
N TYR A 234 22.25 -0.83 6.42
CA TYR A 234 21.18 -1.81 6.59
C TYR A 234 21.02 -2.23 8.07
N ASN A 235 22.13 -2.43 8.76
CA ASN A 235 22.11 -2.79 10.17
C ASN A 235 21.52 -1.69 11.08
N ALA A 236 21.64 -0.40 10.71
CA ALA A 236 21.02 0.67 11.48
C ALA A 236 19.48 0.58 11.45
N PHE A 237 18.89 0.28 10.30
CA PHE A 237 17.46 -0.01 10.17
C PHE A 237 17.06 -1.28 10.92
N TYR A 238 17.83 -2.36 10.71
CA TYR A 238 17.55 -3.65 11.32
C TYR A 238 17.59 -3.56 12.85
N HIS A 239 18.64 -2.97 13.42
CA HIS A 239 18.78 -2.83 14.87
C HIS A 239 17.74 -1.91 15.50
N LEU A 240 17.27 -0.89 14.81
CA LEU A 240 16.17 -0.06 15.33
C LEU A 240 14.87 -0.88 15.40
N LEU A 241 14.47 -1.48 14.28
CA LEU A 241 13.17 -2.16 14.15
C LEU A 241 13.08 -3.48 14.91
N THR A 242 14.23 -4.11 15.19
CA THR A 242 14.33 -5.39 15.91
C THR A 242 15.00 -5.26 17.27
N HIS A 243 15.15 -4.02 17.76
CA HIS A 243 15.80 -3.76 19.04
C HIS A 243 15.13 -4.53 20.18
N LYS A 244 15.94 -5.07 21.08
CA LYS A 244 15.45 -5.80 22.25
C LYS A 244 16.04 -5.20 23.52
N ASP A 245 15.21 -5.15 24.55
CA ASP A 245 15.64 -4.76 25.89
C ASP A 245 16.56 -5.82 26.52
N LYS A 246 17.08 -5.55 27.72
CA LYS A 246 17.91 -6.48 28.47
C LYS A 246 17.23 -7.82 28.80
N ALA A 247 15.90 -7.86 28.76
CA ALA A 247 15.09 -9.06 28.97
C ALA A 247 14.77 -9.80 27.64
N GLY A 248 15.32 -9.35 26.51
CA GLY A 248 15.13 -9.95 25.18
C GLY A 248 13.77 -9.61 24.53
N ARG A 249 12.99 -8.65 25.08
CA ARG A 249 11.70 -8.22 24.54
C ARG A 249 11.91 -7.10 23.54
N HIS A 250 11.13 -7.11 22.45
CA HIS A 250 11.11 -5.98 21.50
C HIS A 250 10.64 -4.72 22.22
N ASP A 251 11.44 -3.66 22.16
CA ASP A 251 11.19 -2.40 22.82
C ASP A 251 11.10 -1.18 21.89
N PHE A 252 11.15 -1.39 20.55
CA PHE A 252 10.72 -0.37 19.60
C PHE A 252 9.20 -0.18 19.72
N ASP A 253 8.79 1.02 20.12
CA ASP A 253 7.38 1.35 20.31
C ASP A 253 6.71 1.67 18.97
N VAL A 254 6.07 0.66 18.40
CA VAL A 254 5.32 0.77 17.14
C VAL A 254 4.10 1.68 17.30
N ALA A 255 3.51 1.75 18.50
CA ALA A 255 2.35 2.60 18.75
C ALA A 255 2.74 4.08 18.78
N ASP A 256 3.88 4.40 19.40
CA ASP A 256 4.44 5.76 19.39
C ASP A 256 4.79 6.20 17.94
N TYR A 257 5.46 5.35 17.17
CA TYR A 257 5.72 5.61 15.75
C TYR A 257 4.43 5.84 14.95
N ALA A 258 3.43 4.98 15.13
CA ALA A 258 2.15 5.11 14.43
C ALA A 258 1.39 6.38 14.82
N ALA A 259 1.45 6.81 16.10
CA ALA A 259 0.84 8.04 16.56
C ALA A 259 1.47 9.28 15.90
N HIS A 260 2.81 9.35 15.84
CA HIS A 260 3.51 10.43 15.15
C HIS A 260 3.25 10.44 13.64
N LEU A 261 3.21 9.28 13.01
CA LEU A 261 2.88 9.16 11.59
C LEU A 261 1.44 9.61 11.31
N SER A 262 0.49 9.21 12.13
CA SER A 262 -0.92 9.62 12.03
C SER A 262 -1.09 11.13 12.18
N LYS A 263 -0.42 11.72 13.16
CA LYS A 263 -0.41 13.17 13.35
C LYS A 263 0.13 13.91 12.13
N TRP A 264 1.21 13.41 11.53
CA TRP A 264 1.72 13.97 10.29
C TRP A 264 0.74 13.83 9.12
N MET A 265 0.13 12.65 8.93
CA MET A 265 -0.85 12.41 7.86
C MET A 265 -2.06 13.34 7.99
N THR A 266 -2.61 13.49 9.19
CA THR A 266 -3.72 14.41 9.46
C THR A 266 -3.33 15.87 9.16
N ALA A 267 -2.12 16.29 9.53
CA ALA A 267 -1.63 17.63 9.22
C ALA A 267 -1.45 17.87 7.70
N GLN A 268 -1.11 16.84 6.91
CA GLN A 268 -1.03 16.94 5.46
C GLN A 268 -2.41 17.08 4.80
N ALA A 269 -3.46 16.49 5.37
CA ALA A 269 -4.82 16.63 4.88
C ALA A 269 -5.38 18.06 5.07
N GLY A 270 -4.79 18.85 5.97
CA GLY A 270 -5.13 20.24 6.24
C GLY A 270 -6.39 20.39 7.09
N ARG A 271 -7.46 19.73 6.76
CA ARG A 271 -8.69 19.57 7.57
C ARG A 271 -9.15 18.13 7.49
N LEU A 272 -9.88 17.67 8.50
CA LEU A 272 -10.53 16.36 8.38
C LEU A 272 -11.64 16.41 7.31
N PRO A 273 -11.72 15.40 6.44
CA PRO A 273 -12.83 15.25 5.51
C PRO A 273 -14.14 15.10 6.28
N ARG A 274 -15.24 15.46 5.62
CA ARG A 274 -16.57 15.32 6.23
C ARG A 274 -16.99 13.86 6.48
N HIS A 275 -16.42 12.91 5.77
CA HIS A 275 -16.80 11.51 5.89
C HIS A 275 -15.58 10.62 6.11
N LEU A 276 -15.50 10.04 7.28
CA LEU A 276 -14.43 9.15 7.73
C LEU A 276 -14.95 7.72 7.85
N ALA A 277 -14.17 6.75 7.42
CA ALA A 277 -14.42 5.34 7.68
C ALA A 277 -13.35 4.79 8.62
N VAL A 278 -13.79 4.01 9.61
CA VAL A 278 -12.89 3.29 10.53
C VAL A 278 -13.02 1.80 10.28
N ASP A 279 -11.88 1.16 10.02
CA ASP A 279 -11.82 -0.29 9.82
C ASP A 279 -10.63 -0.89 10.58
N GLY A 280 -10.88 -2.01 11.20
CA GLY A 280 -9.87 -2.83 11.87
C GLY A 280 -9.49 -4.04 11.03
N LYS A 281 -8.22 -4.30 10.84
CA LYS A 281 -7.73 -5.42 10.06
C LYS A 281 -6.65 -6.20 10.79
N PHE A 282 -6.91 -7.49 11.00
CA PHE A 282 -5.88 -8.39 11.50
C PHE A 282 -5.09 -9.03 10.36
N VAL A 283 -3.77 -8.85 10.41
CA VAL A 283 -2.85 -9.50 9.48
C VAL A 283 -2.28 -10.73 10.18
N LYS A 284 -2.82 -11.90 9.85
CA LYS A 284 -2.34 -13.23 10.31
C LYS A 284 -2.06 -13.28 11.82
N GLU A 285 -3.03 -13.51 12.63
CA GLU A 285 -2.91 -13.88 14.06
C GLU A 285 -1.90 -13.07 14.92
N ALA A 286 -1.06 -12.20 14.29
CA ALA A 286 0.06 -11.57 14.96
C ALA A 286 -0.13 -10.08 15.23
N THR A 287 -0.74 -9.33 14.30
CA THR A 287 -0.83 -7.87 14.40
C THR A 287 -2.16 -7.39 13.84
N GLY A 288 -2.92 -6.68 14.65
CA GLY A 288 -4.06 -5.91 14.20
C GLY A 288 -3.64 -4.49 13.80
N LEU A 289 -4.38 -3.89 12.93
CA LEU A 289 -4.24 -2.51 12.51
C LEU A 289 -5.62 -1.88 12.43
N VAL A 290 -5.83 -0.79 13.14
CA VAL A 290 -6.99 0.08 12.98
C VAL A 290 -6.56 1.24 12.07
N SER A 291 -7.36 1.54 11.06
CA SER A 291 -7.15 2.67 10.17
C SER A 291 -8.36 3.58 10.11
N VAL A 292 -8.12 4.86 10.02
CA VAL A 292 -9.13 5.89 9.73
C VAL A 292 -8.84 6.43 8.35
N VAL A 293 -9.84 6.37 7.47
CA VAL A 293 -9.71 6.64 6.04
C VAL A 293 -10.72 7.70 5.63
N ASP A 294 -10.29 8.66 4.83
CA ASP A 294 -11.20 9.53 4.08
C ASP A 294 -11.96 8.73 3.03
N VAL A 295 -13.28 8.74 3.10
CA VAL A 295 -14.13 7.97 2.19
C VAL A 295 -14.09 8.52 0.76
N GLU A 296 -13.89 9.81 0.59
CA GLU A 296 -13.89 10.46 -0.72
C GLU A 296 -12.57 10.25 -1.47
N SER A 297 -11.45 10.52 -0.82
CA SER A 297 -10.12 10.38 -1.44
C SER A 297 -9.54 8.96 -1.33
N GLY A 298 -9.95 8.20 -0.34
CA GLY A 298 -9.36 6.92 0.03
C GLY A 298 -8.03 7.05 0.77
N ASP A 299 -7.68 8.26 1.22
CA ASP A 299 -6.45 8.51 1.95
C ASP A 299 -6.54 8.03 3.39
N VAL A 300 -5.47 7.41 3.86
CA VAL A 300 -5.37 6.99 5.26
C VAL A 300 -4.90 8.16 6.10
N LEU A 301 -5.72 8.59 7.05
CA LEU A 301 -5.44 9.74 7.93
C LEU A 301 -4.82 9.33 9.26
N ALA A 302 -5.20 8.18 9.78
CA ALA A 302 -4.63 7.66 11.02
C ALA A 302 -4.50 6.14 10.96
N VAL A 303 -3.48 5.63 11.64
CA VAL A 303 -3.24 4.19 11.83
C VAL A 303 -2.85 3.93 13.28
N SER A 304 -3.40 2.88 13.86
CA SER A 304 -3.03 2.43 15.22
C SER A 304 -2.82 0.93 15.23
N PRO A 305 -1.66 0.46 15.72
CA PRO A 305 -1.41 -0.97 15.84
C PRO A 305 -2.20 -1.58 16.99
N ALA A 306 -2.76 -2.75 16.78
CA ALA A 306 -3.39 -3.57 17.81
C ALA A 306 -2.41 -4.64 18.29
N SER A 307 -2.08 -4.67 19.58
CA SER A 307 -1.20 -5.69 20.14
C SER A 307 -1.99 -6.88 20.69
N LYS A 308 -1.44 -8.12 20.55
CA LYS A 308 -2.02 -9.33 21.12
C LYS A 308 -2.14 -9.32 22.66
N LYS A 309 -1.40 -8.44 23.34
CA LYS A 309 -1.33 -8.42 24.81
C LYS A 309 -2.56 -7.82 25.48
N GLU A 310 -3.35 -7.04 24.74
CA GLU A 310 -4.50 -6.33 25.31
C GLU A 310 -5.82 -7.11 25.26
N GLY A 311 -5.81 -8.38 24.80
CA GLY A 311 -7.01 -9.18 24.74
C GLY A 311 -6.82 -10.66 24.57
N LEU A 312 -7.07 -11.39 25.62
CA LEU A 312 -6.86 -12.83 25.75
C LEU A 312 -7.78 -13.71 24.88
N ARG A 313 -8.72 -13.18 24.14
CA ARG A 313 -9.59 -13.91 23.20
C ARG A 313 -10.03 -13.03 22.05
N GLY A 314 -9.19 -12.98 21.02
CA GLY A 314 -9.49 -12.55 19.69
C GLY A 314 -10.51 -11.41 19.52
N ARG A 315 -10.08 -10.22 19.25
CA ARG A 315 -10.81 -9.01 18.84
C ARG A 315 -10.68 -7.83 19.82
N CYS A 316 -9.47 -7.32 19.96
CA CYS A 316 -9.26 -6.04 20.64
C CYS A 316 -9.18 -4.85 19.70
N GLU A 317 -9.97 -4.86 18.61
CA GLU A 317 -10.08 -3.69 17.72
C GLU A 317 -10.79 -2.54 18.43
N LEU A 318 -11.84 -2.84 19.18
CA LEU A 318 -12.74 -1.84 19.75
C LEU A 318 -12.05 -0.80 20.66
N PRO A 319 -11.23 -1.20 21.66
CA PRO A 319 -10.51 -0.21 22.48
C PRO A 319 -9.53 0.63 21.67
N ILE A 320 -8.97 0.09 20.60
CA ILE A 320 -8.03 0.80 19.74
C ILE A 320 -8.76 1.77 18.83
N VAL A 321 -9.91 1.37 18.27
CA VAL A 321 -10.81 2.27 17.54
C VAL A 321 -11.17 3.47 18.43
N GLN A 322 -11.64 3.21 19.65
CA GLN A 322 -12.01 4.26 20.60
C GLN A 322 -10.84 5.18 20.94
N LYS A 323 -9.66 4.62 21.25
CA LYS A 323 -8.45 5.39 21.52
C LYS A 323 -8.01 6.23 20.32
N THR A 324 -8.09 5.67 19.10
CA THR A 324 -7.71 6.40 17.88
C THR A 324 -8.65 7.57 17.65
N LEU A 325 -9.97 7.35 17.74
CA LEU A 325 -10.97 8.41 17.58
C LEU A 325 -10.83 9.48 18.67
N ALA A 326 -10.59 9.09 19.92
CA ALA A 326 -10.39 10.03 21.04
C ALA A 326 -9.14 10.94 20.87
N SER A 327 -8.20 10.56 20.01
CA SER A 327 -7.00 11.36 19.73
C SER A 327 -7.14 12.31 18.54
N MET A 328 -8.30 12.33 17.88
CA MET A 328 -8.58 13.15 16.70
C MET A 328 -9.60 14.24 17.03
N ASP A 329 -9.45 15.39 16.42
CA ASP A 329 -10.51 16.39 16.35
C ASP A 329 -11.48 16.00 15.24
N LEU A 330 -12.70 15.60 15.58
CA LEU A 330 -13.71 15.12 14.64
C LEU A 330 -14.76 16.18 14.30
N SER A 331 -14.52 17.45 14.64
CA SER A 331 -15.43 18.55 14.36
C SER A 331 -15.85 18.56 12.88
N ASP A 332 -17.16 18.61 12.65
CA ASP A 332 -17.78 18.58 11.31
C ASP A 332 -17.59 17.28 10.51
N ALA A 333 -17.05 16.22 11.10
CA ALA A 333 -16.87 14.93 10.47
C ALA A 333 -17.98 13.93 10.85
N VAL A 334 -18.34 13.08 9.89
CA VAL A 334 -19.23 11.92 10.11
C VAL A 334 -18.36 10.65 10.08
N VAL A 335 -18.32 9.92 11.18
CA VAL A 335 -17.55 8.69 11.31
C VAL A 335 -18.44 7.48 11.00
N SER A 336 -18.09 6.71 9.97
CA SER A 336 -18.71 5.42 9.68
C SER A 336 -17.85 4.27 10.17
N ALA A 337 -18.48 3.25 10.75
CA ALA A 337 -17.79 2.05 11.21
C ALA A 337 -18.71 0.82 11.10
N ASP A 338 -18.08 -0.36 11.13
CA ASP A 338 -18.76 -1.64 11.04
C ASP A 338 -19.58 -1.96 12.33
N ALA A 339 -20.30 -3.08 12.29
CA ALA A 339 -21.15 -3.51 13.40
C ALA A 339 -20.40 -3.85 14.69
N LEU A 340 -19.11 -4.20 14.63
CA LEU A 340 -18.29 -4.45 15.83
C LEU A 340 -18.11 -3.15 16.62
N SER A 341 -17.94 -2.05 15.91
CA SER A 341 -17.75 -0.70 16.47
C SER A 341 -19.08 -0.05 16.89
N CYS A 342 -20.24 -0.66 16.64
CA CYS A 342 -21.55 -0.17 17.06
C CYS A 342 -21.73 -0.37 18.57
N GLN A 343 -21.09 0.48 19.36
CA GLN A 343 -21.09 0.47 20.82
C GLN A 343 -21.35 1.87 21.36
N HIS A 344 -22.02 1.96 22.50
CA HIS A 344 -22.32 3.25 23.14
C HIS A 344 -21.05 4.10 23.35
N VAL A 345 -19.98 3.46 23.85
CA VAL A 345 -18.69 4.16 24.09
C VAL A 345 -18.10 4.70 22.81
N THR A 346 -18.18 3.99 21.69
CA THR A 346 -17.68 4.49 20.38
C THR A 346 -18.49 5.70 19.92
N ALA A 347 -19.83 5.63 19.99
CA ALA A 347 -20.69 6.74 19.64
C ALA A 347 -20.42 7.97 20.52
N GLN A 348 -20.29 7.75 21.82
CA GLN A 348 -19.99 8.81 22.77
C GLN A 348 -18.61 9.46 22.50
N THR A 349 -17.58 8.65 22.23
CA THR A 349 -16.25 9.14 21.87
C THR A 349 -16.29 10.06 20.65
N VAL A 350 -17.04 9.69 19.59
CA VAL A 350 -17.17 10.54 18.41
C VAL A 350 -17.85 11.86 18.72
N LEU A 351 -18.94 11.83 19.49
CA LEU A 351 -19.65 13.05 19.91
C LEU A 351 -18.80 13.95 20.81
N GLU A 352 -18.05 13.38 21.73
CA GLU A 352 -17.12 14.14 22.60
C GLU A 352 -16.01 14.83 21.82
N GLN A 353 -15.61 14.28 20.65
CA GLN A 353 -14.66 14.88 19.73
C GLN A 353 -15.31 15.82 18.70
N GLY A 354 -16.60 16.13 18.85
CA GLY A 354 -17.33 17.10 18.02
C GLY A 354 -17.83 16.54 16.69
N GLY A 355 -17.78 15.24 16.47
CA GLY A 355 -18.23 14.58 15.25
C GLY A 355 -19.62 13.96 15.34
N ASP A 356 -20.13 13.52 14.21
CA ASP A 356 -21.32 12.67 14.06
C ASP A 356 -20.94 11.25 13.67
N TYR A 357 -21.87 10.29 13.78
CA TYR A 357 -21.57 8.91 13.45
C TYR A 357 -22.68 8.23 12.66
N VAL A 358 -22.26 7.26 11.82
CA VAL A 358 -23.12 6.27 11.16
C VAL A 358 -22.56 4.88 11.46
N LEU A 359 -23.16 4.16 12.42
CA LEU A 359 -22.71 2.85 12.84
C LEU A 359 -23.65 1.77 12.33
N GLN A 360 -23.07 0.69 11.77
CA GLN A 360 -23.86 -0.42 11.25
C GLN A 360 -24.40 -1.27 12.40
N VAL A 361 -25.74 -1.45 12.43
CA VAL A 361 -26.40 -2.34 13.40
C VAL A 361 -26.60 -3.72 12.78
N LYS A 362 -26.22 -4.77 13.48
CA LYS A 362 -26.40 -6.18 13.09
C LYS A 362 -26.89 -7.03 14.27
N SER A 363 -26.95 -8.34 14.05
CA SER A 363 -27.36 -9.33 15.06
C SER A 363 -26.50 -9.40 16.33
N ASN A 364 -25.32 -8.75 16.34
CA ASN A 364 -24.51 -8.57 17.55
C ASN A 364 -25.14 -7.58 18.57
N GLN A 365 -26.15 -6.80 18.14
CA GLN A 365 -26.97 -5.88 18.94
C GLN A 365 -28.46 -6.17 18.69
N PRO A 366 -29.01 -7.34 19.10
CA PRO A 366 -30.31 -7.81 18.65
C PRO A 366 -31.48 -6.87 19.06
N ARG A 367 -31.43 -6.33 20.27
CA ARG A 367 -32.48 -5.37 20.75
C ARG A 367 -32.45 -4.06 19.95
N LEU A 368 -31.28 -3.54 19.66
CA LEU A 368 -31.11 -2.32 18.86
C LEU A 368 -31.52 -2.57 17.40
N ALA A 369 -31.19 -3.74 16.84
CA ALA A 369 -31.60 -4.12 15.50
C ALA A 369 -33.12 -4.19 15.37
N GLU A 370 -33.81 -4.82 16.32
CA GLU A 370 -35.28 -4.91 16.38
C GLU A 370 -35.93 -3.53 16.50
N GLN A 371 -35.40 -2.65 17.34
CA GLN A 371 -35.87 -1.28 17.46
C GLN A 371 -35.70 -0.50 16.15
N CYS A 372 -34.53 -0.60 15.48
CA CYS A 372 -34.30 0.02 14.20
C CYS A 372 -35.27 -0.50 13.12
N GLU A 373 -35.47 -1.82 13.03
CA GLU A 373 -36.43 -2.42 12.10
C GLU A 373 -37.86 -1.93 12.34
N THR A 374 -38.26 -1.85 13.61
CA THR A 374 -39.59 -1.36 14.01
C THR A 374 -39.77 0.09 13.58
N LEU A 375 -38.77 0.95 13.83
CA LEU A 375 -38.81 2.37 13.43
C LEU A 375 -38.83 2.53 11.91
N CYS A 376 -38.06 1.71 11.18
CA CYS A 376 -38.06 1.73 9.71
C CYS A 376 -39.40 1.28 9.10
N ARG A 377 -40.12 0.35 9.76
CA ARG A 377 -41.47 -0.06 9.33
C ARG A 377 -42.52 1.02 9.56
N ILE A 378 -42.36 1.78 10.65
CA ILE A 378 -43.31 2.86 11.02
C ILE A 378 -43.06 4.12 10.19
N ARG A 379 -41.83 4.41 9.79
CA ARG A 379 -41.43 5.54 8.96
C ARG A 379 -40.62 5.04 7.76
N PRO A 380 -41.28 4.83 6.60
CA PRO A 380 -40.51 4.51 5.37
C PRO A 380 -39.50 5.60 5.06
N VAL A 381 -38.28 5.19 4.76
CA VAL A 381 -37.11 6.05 4.54
C VAL A 381 -37.37 7.16 3.47
N GLY A 382 -38.36 6.98 2.58
CA GLY A 382 -38.72 7.96 1.57
C GLY A 382 -39.34 9.27 2.09
N ASP A 383 -39.91 9.31 3.29
CA ASP A 383 -40.56 10.50 3.82
C ASP A 383 -39.65 11.43 4.62
N ALA A 384 -38.50 10.95 5.07
CA ALA A 384 -37.50 11.75 5.80
C ALA A 384 -36.77 12.77 4.87
N PHE A 385 -36.66 12.47 3.59
CA PHE A 385 -35.99 13.34 2.61
C PHE A 385 -36.91 14.37 1.92
N LYS A 386 -38.22 14.29 2.10
CA LYS A 386 -39.20 15.21 1.47
C LYS A 386 -39.50 16.49 2.26
N LYS A 387 -38.88 16.71 3.40
CA LYS A 387 -39.15 17.88 4.27
C LYS A 387 -37.94 18.80 4.46
N LYS A 388 -37.25 19.16 3.40
CA LYS A 388 -36.44 20.39 3.36
C LYS A 388 -36.43 20.91 1.92
N ASN A 389 -37.48 21.56 1.52
CA ASN A 389 -37.49 22.64 0.54
C ASN A 389 -38.14 23.83 1.23
#